data_d8186df76d6c63188f56da8bf0d53b59
#
_entry.id   d8186df76d6c63188f56da8bf0d53b59
#
_cell.length_a   1.000
_cell.length_b   1.000
_cell.length_c   1.000
_cell.angle_alpha   90.00
_cell.angle_beta   90.00
_cell.angle_gamma   90.00
#
_symmetry.space_group_name_H-M   'P 1'
#
loop_
_entity.id
_entity.type
_entity.pdbx_description
1 polymer ?
#
loop_
_entity_poly.entity_id
_entity_poly.type
_entity_poly.pdbx_seq_one_letter_code
_entity_poly.pdbx_strand_id
1 'polypeptide(L)' 'MSEAKKYDRSYKEQSVKLALEIGVKRASEELKVPYGTLYGWVQAAKNSDLDIEE' A
#
# COMPACT_ATOMS: atom_id res chain seq x y z
N MET A 1 14.82 -5.66 15.75
CA MET A 1 14.63 -5.30 15.30
C MET A 1 13.90 -5.41 14.34
N SER A 2 13.89 -5.43 14.00
CA SER A 2 13.40 -5.47 13.00
C SER A 2 12.21 -5.99 12.79
N GLU A 3 11.85 -6.61 13.42
CA GLU A 3 10.77 -7.20 13.27
C GLU A 3 9.71 -6.36 13.18
N ALA A 4 9.80 -5.46 13.72
CA ALA A 4 8.79 -4.53 13.73
C ALA A 4 8.47 -4.21 12.35
N LYS A 5 9.30 -4.54 11.49
CA LYS A 5 9.07 -4.18 10.27
C LYS A 5 8.43 -5.16 9.50
N LYS A 6 7.28 -5.58 9.75
CA LYS A 6 6.58 -6.43 8.94
C LYS A 6 6.45 -5.85 7.61
N TYR A 7 6.19 -4.59 7.45
CA TYR A 7 5.97 -3.97 6.18
C TYR A 7 6.95 -2.84 6.02
N ASP A 8 8.03 -3.06 5.30
CA ASP A 8 8.95 -1.97 5.15
C ASP A 8 8.50 -1.12 3.96
N ARG A 9 9.21 -0.06 3.71
CA ARG A 9 8.80 0.90 2.71
C ARG A 9 8.70 0.32 1.32
N SER A 10 9.67 -0.45 0.93
CA SER A 10 9.67 -1.07 -0.37
C SER A 10 8.46 -1.94 -0.55
N TYR A 11 8.14 -2.72 0.46
CA TYR A 11 7.02 -3.63 0.40
C TYR A 11 5.73 -2.85 0.24
N LYS A 12 5.60 -1.75 0.97
CA LYS A 12 4.40 -0.95 0.88
C LYS A 12 4.23 -0.37 -0.50
N GLU A 13 5.33 0.12 -1.06
CA GLU A 13 5.26 0.72 -2.38
C GLU A 13 4.85 -0.30 -3.43
N GLN A 14 5.40 -1.47 -3.36
CA GLN A 14 5.04 -2.50 -4.30
C GLN A 14 3.59 -2.92 -4.12
N SER A 15 3.17 -2.98 -2.87
CA SER A 15 1.79 -3.36 -2.58
C SER A 15 0.82 -2.34 -3.16
N VAL A 16 1.15 -1.07 -3.04
CA VAL A 16 0.28 -0.03 -3.57
C VAL A 16 0.24 -0.11 -5.09
N LYS A 17 1.37 -0.35 -5.70
CA LYS A 17 1.41 -0.45 -7.13
C LYS A 17 0.52 -1.59 -7.60
N LEU A 18 0.62 -2.72 -6.97
CA LEU A 18 -0.19 -3.86 -7.34
C LEU A 18 -1.66 -3.53 -7.13
N ALA A 19 -1.98 -2.86 -6.03
CA ALA A 19 -3.36 -2.52 -5.75
C ALA A 19 -3.93 -1.60 -6.81
N LEU A 20 -3.11 -0.74 -7.37
CA LEU A 20 -3.59 0.14 -8.41
C LEU A 20 -3.79 -0.58 -9.73
N GLU A 21 -3.12 -1.70 -9.89
CA GLU A 21 -3.27 -2.47 -11.11
C GLU A 21 -4.41 -3.47 -11.07
N ILE A 22 -4.51 -4.24 -10.01
CA ILE A 22 -5.54 -5.26 -9.93
C ILE A 22 -6.66 -4.96 -8.94
N GLY A 23 -6.55 -3.86 -8.23
CA GLY A 23 -7.59 -3.50 -7.27
C GLY A 23 -7.13 -3.79 -5.85
N VAL A 24 -7.54 -2.95 -4.92
CA VAL A 24 -7.13 -3.10 -3.53
C VAL A 24 -7.55 -4.43 -2.94
N LYS A 25 -8.79 -4.80 -3.21
CA LYS A 25 -9.29 -6.03 -2.65
C LYS A 25 -8.50 -7.23 -3.12
N ARG A 26 -8.27 -7.31 -4.41
CA ARG A 26 -7.56 -8.42 -4.97
C ARG A 26 -6.12 -8.43 -4.49
N ALA A 27 -5.49 -7.27 -4.48
CA ALA A 27 -4.12 -7.17 -4.04
C ALA A 27 -3.99 -7.58 -2.59
N SER A 28 -4.95 -7.20 -1.74
CA SER A 28 -4.87 -7.55 -0.34
C SER A 28 -4.89 -9.07 -0.17
N GLU A 29 -5.65 -9.74 -1.01
CA GLU A 29 -5.73 -11.19 -0.93
C GLU A 29 -4.44 -11.82 -1.42
N GLU A 30 -3.90 -11.29 -2.49
CA GLU A 30 -2.67 -11.84 -3.05
C GLU A 30 -1.50 -11.64 -2.11
N LEU A 31 -1.44 -10.49 -1.48
CA LEU A 31 -0.35 -10.16 -0.59
C LEU A 31 -0.58 -10.59 0.84
N LYS A 32 -1.79 -11.04 1.13
CA LYS A 32 -2.16 -11.42 2.49
C LYS A 32 -2.01 -10.25 3.44
N VAL A 33 -2.40 -9.08 2.97
CA VAL A 33 -2.39 -7.88 3.78
C VAL A 33 -3.85 -7.53 4.06
N PRO A 34 -4.21 -7.13 5.26
CA PRO A 34 -5.59 -6.76 5.54
C PRO A 34 -6.05 -5.68 4.57
N TYR A 35 -7.27 -5.81 4.11
CA TYR A 35 -7.82 -4.86 3.14
C TYR A 35 -7.71 -3.42 3.64
N GLY A 36 -8.12 -3.19 4.87
CA GLY A 36 -8.06 -1.84 5.43
C GLY A 36 -6.67 -1.26 5.46
N THR A 37 -5.70 -2.10 5.75
CA THR A 37 -4.33 -1.66 5.82
C THR A 37 -3.84 -1.26 4.43
N LEU A 38 -4.10 -2.10 3.44
CA LEU A 38 -3.67 -1.83 2.09
C LEU A 38 -4.39 -0.60 1.54
N TYR A 39 -5.66 -0.50 1.83
CA TYR A 39 -6.44 0.63 1.36
C TYR A 39 -5.87 1.93 1.93
N GLY A 40 -5.47 1.90 3.20
CA GLY A 40 -4.87 3.06 3.83
C GLY A 40 -3.58 3.47 3.13
N TRP A 41 -2.78 2.48 2.76
CA TRP A 41 -1.55 2.78 2.06
C TRP A 41 -1.82 3.44 0.72
N VAL A 42 -2.82 2.96 0.02
CA VAL A 42 -3.15 3.50 -1.29
C VAL A 42 -3.63 4.93 -1.15
N GLN A 43 -4.46 5.18 -0.13
CA GLN A 43 -4.96 6.53 0.08
C GLN A 43 -3.81 7.48 0.43
N ALA A 44 -2.91 7.03 1.26
CA ALA A 44 -1.78 7.85 1.65
C ALA A 44 -0.91 8.18 0.43
N ALA A 45 -0.73 7.22 -0.44
CA ALA A 45 0.05 7.44 -1.63
C ALA A 45 -0.60 8.46 -2.54
N LYS A 46 -1.92 8.39 -2.65
CA LYS A 46 -2.63 9.33 -3.48
C LYS A 46 -2.59 10.72 -2.89
N ASN A 47 -2.74 10.81 -1.59
CA ASN A 47 -2.70 12.10 -0.95
C ASN A 47 -1.33 12.75 -1.09
N SER A 48 -0.31 11.94 -0.98
CA SER A 48 1.03 12.47 -1.12
C SER A 48 1.22 13.03 -2.51
N ASP A 49 0.68 12.32 -3.48
CA ASP A 49 0.80 12.75 -4.83
C ASP A 49 0.14 14.08 -5.01
N LEU A 50 -1.03 14.23 -4.47
CA LEU A 50 -1.76 15.46 -4.58
C LEU A 50 -0.99 16.58 -3.92
N ASP A 51 -0.37 16.29 -2.82
CA ASP A 51 0.40 17.27 -2.14
C ASP A 51 1.50 17.79 -3.00
N ILE A 52 2.18 16.91 -3.62
CA ILE A 52 3.27 17.28 -4.48
C ILE A 52 2.80 18.10 -5.63
N GLU A 53 1.62 17.84 -6.08
CA GLU A 53 1.11 18.57 -7.18
C GLU A 53 0.96 19.99 -6.84
N GLU A 54 0.70 20.26 -5.63
CA GLU A 54 0.57 21.59 -5.20
C GLU A 54 1.80 22.30 -5.39
#